data_bdcfe4b3320d63e8d3895578f4fb9d84
#
_entry.id   bdcfe4b3320d63e8d3895578f4fb9d84
#
_cell.length_a   1.000
_cell.length_b   1.000
_cell.length_c   1.000
_cell.angle_alpha   90.00
_cell.angle_beta   90.00
_cell.angle_gamma   90.00
#
_symmetry.space_group_name_H-M   'P 1'
#
loop_
_entity.id
_entity.type
_entity.pdbx_description
1 polymer ?
#
loop_
_entity_poly.entity_id
_entity_poly.type
_entity_poly.pdbx_seq_one_letter_code
_entity_poly.pdbx_strand_id
1 'polypeptide(L)'
;MLDIKEVPNPNAKKMKITGIRYSSDDIDSSIPYPLPQSFSFCFLLCGKPKSGKSTMLINLLTKRGKFYNQKFDKIFVFSPSLFSGNLIDNPFDALPDEQKYRDLDDIDKVIESIYGTHERCLFVLDDVQSELKGEVLHSVLDLVNNRRHYTTGGCSLIITSQIFNQVHLKIRKGVSHIAFWSSKNKKEIKCLQDEYLSFLSDDELKQLLKMVWIKTHDFLFLSTYASQDKMIFRNFNQLLF
;
A
#
# COMPACT_ATOMS: atom_id res chain seq x y z
N MET A 1 -30.68 -20.78 -8.78
CA MET A 1 -29.97 -19.99 -9.80
C MET A 1 -30.73 -18.69 -9.95
N LEU A 2 -30.09 -17.54 -9.69
CA LEU A 2 -30.72 -16.22 -9.84
C LEU A 2 -30.84 -15.91 -11.34
N ASP A 3 -32.07 -15.73 -11.86
CA ASP A 3 -32.32 -15.27 -13.24
C ASP A 3 -32.27 -13.71 -13.24
N ILE A 4 -31.10 -13.15 -13.52
CA ILE A 4 -30.88 -11.70 -13.55
C ILE A 4 -31.06 -11.21 -14.98
N LYS A 5 -32.03 -10.29 -15.17
CA LYS A 5 -32.29 -9.66 -16.49
C LYS A 5 -32.01 -8.17 -16.41
N GLU A 6 -31.27 -7.66 -17.38
CA GLU A 6 -31.10 -6.23 -17.58
C GLU A 6 -32.34 -5.63 -18.24
N VAL A 7 -32.91 -4.61 -17.61
CA VAL A 7 -33.99 -3.82 -18.20
C VAL A 7 -33.40 -2.55 -18.77
N PRO A 8 -33.41 -2.34 -20.10
CA PRO A 8 -32.86 -1.14 -20.75
C PRO A 8 -33.52 0.14 -20.26
N ASN A 9 -32.72 1.09 -19.78
CA ASN A 9 -33.18 2.43 -19.46
C ASN A 9 -33.07 3.34 -20.72
N PRO A 10 -34.18 3.84 -21.30
CA PRO A 10 -34.12 4.68 -22.50
C PRO A 10 -33.37 6.01 -22.30
N ASN A 11 -33.20 6.44 -21.04
CA ASN A 11 -32.46 7.65 -20.71
C ASN A 11 -30.98 7.38 -20.32
N ALA A 12 -30.52 6.14 -20.31
CA ALA A 12 -29.17 5.78 -19.87
C ALA A 12 -28.06 6.55 -20.63
N LYS A 13 -28.24 6.78 -21.94
CA LYS A 13 -27.30 7.57 -22.75
C LYS A 13 -27.19 9.04 -22.30
N LYS A 14 -28.27 9.62 -21.75
CA LYS A 14 -28.29 11.00 -21.23
C LYS A 14 -27.72 11.11 -19.82
N MET A 15 -27.62 9.98 -19.10
CA MET A 15 -27.13 9.88 -17.73
C MET A 15 -25.61 9.52 -17.66
N LYS A 16 -24.87 9.75 -18.75
CA LYS A 16 -23.44 9.45 -18.81
C LYS A 16 -22.68 10.30 -17.79
N ILE A 17 -22.02 9.64 -16.84
CA ILE A 17 -21.15 10.26 -15.87
C ILE A 17 -19.75 10.38 -16.49
N THR A 18 -19.21 11.59 -16.53
CA THR A 18 -17.85 11.85 -16.99
C THR A 18 -16.92 11.84 -15.78
N GLY A 19 -15.84 11.05 -15.82
CA GLY A 19 -14.86 10.98 -14.74
C GLY A 19 -14.09 12.31 -14.60
N ILE A 20 -13.78 12.69 -13.38
CA ILE A 20 -12.85 13.77 -13.03
C ILE A 20 -11.47 13.16 -12.93
N ARG A 21 -10.45 13.83 -13.49
CA ARG A 21 -9.05 13.39 -13.44
C ARG A 21 -8.25 14.33 -12.53
N TYR A 22 -7.45 13.78 -11.66
CA TYR A 22 -6.48 14.52 -10.85
C TYR A 22 -5.08 14.35 -11.47
N SER A 23 -4.20 15.34 -11.33
CA SER A 23 -2.81 15.27 -11.80
C SER A 23 -2.03 14.14 -11.08
N SER A 24 -2.35 13.88 -9.81
CA SER A 24 -1.78 12.77 -9.03
C SER A 24 -2.16 11.37 -9.53
N ASP A 25 -3.14 11.25 -10.44
CA ASP A 25 -3.55 9.99 -11.09
C ASP A 25 -2.75 9.71 -12.38
N ASP A 26 -1.80 10.59 -12.76
CA ASP A 26 -0.95 10.37 -13.91
C ASP A 26 -0.06 9.14 -13.71
N ILE A 27 -0.01 8.32 -14.76
CA ILE A 27 0.69 7.03 -14.74
C ILE A 27 2.13 7.23 -15.20
N ASP A 28 3.09 6.81 -14.38
CA ASP A 28 4.48 6.66 -14.78
C ASP A 28 4.74 5.23 -15.29
N SER A 29 4.71 5.05 -16.60
CA SER A 29 4.91 3.75 -17.25
C SER A 29 6.31 3.17 -17.07
N SER A 30 7.27 3.93 -16.56
CA SER A 30 8.61 3.41 -16.22
C SER A 30 8.60 2.57 -14.94
N ILE A 31 7.54 2.68 -14.12
CA ILE A 31 7.34 1.81 -12.96
C ILE A 31 6.72 0.50 -13.45
N PRO A 32 7.36 -0.66 -13.19
CA PRO A 32 6.90 -1.93 -13.74
C PRO A 32 5.59 -2.39 -13.07
N TYR A 33 4.63 -2.81 -13.87
CA TYR A 33 3.43 -3.50 -13.40
C TYR A 33 3.81 -4.82 -12.68
N PRO A 34 3.20 -5.22 -11.55
CA PRO A 34 1.96 -4.66 -10.97
C PRO A 34 2.16 -3.61 -9.88
N LEU A 35 3.34 -3.02 -9.76
CA LEU A 35 3.56 -1.96 -8.79
C LEU A 35 2.68 -0.74 -9.11
N PRO A 36 2.26 0.05 -8.08
CA PRO A 36 1.53 1.28 -8.28
C PRO A 36 2.27 2.24 -9.22
N GLN A 37 1.63 2.66 -10.31
CA GLN A 37 2.22 3.55 -11.31
C GLN A 37 1.79 5.02 -11.15
N SER A 38 0.77 5.31 -10.33
CA SER A 38 0.37 6.67 -9.93
C SER A 38 1.00 7.03 -8.59
N PHE A 39 1.15 8.34 -8.32
CA PHE A 39 1.81 8.84 -7.10
C PHE A 39 0.83 9.14 -5.96
N SER A 40 -0.34 8.52 -5.96
CA SER A 40 -1.34 8.60 -4.88
C SER A 40 -1.73 7.23 -4.34
N PHE A 41 -0.77 6.30 -4.26
CA PHE A 41 -1.03 4.96 -3.77
C PHE A 41 -0.93 4.86 -2.23
N CYS A 42 -1.53 3.80 -1.68
CA CYS A 42 -1.28 3.33 -0.33
C CYS A 42 -0.92 1.84 -0.39
N PHE A 43 0.31 1.50 -0.04
CA PHE A 43 0.85 0.15 -0.16
C PHE A 43 1.14 -0.44 1.22
N LEU A 44 0.47 -1.52 1.57
CA LEU A 44 0.65 -2.23 2.83
C LEU A 44 1.59 -3.42 2.65
N LEU A 45 2.70 -3.44 3.40
CA LEU A 45 3.63 -4.57 3.50
C LEU A 45 3.38 -5.30 4.83
N CYS A 46 2.78 -6.48 4.80
CA CYS A 46 2.40 -7.19 6.02
C CYS A 46 3.03 -8.58 6.13
N GLY A 47 3.73 -8.82 7.23
CA GLY A 47 4.33 -10.12 7.53
C GLY A 47 5.19 -10.07 8.78
N LYS A 48 5.41 -11.24 9.39
CA LYS A 48 6.19 -11.39 10.62
C LYS A 48 7.64 -10.86 10.48
N PRO A 49 8.37 -10.66 11.59
CA PRO A 49 9.79 -10.33 11.55
C PRO A 49 10.57 -11.30 10.63
N LYS A 50 11.57 -10.79 9.93
CA LYS A 50 12.41 -11.52 8.96
C LYS A 50 11.68 -12.11 7.74
N SER A 51 10.45 -11.67 7.45
CA SER A 51 9.71 -12.11 6.24
C SER A 51 10.23 -11.48 4.94
N GLY A 52 10.87 -10.33 5.00
CA GLY A 52 11.38 -9.59 3.84
C GLY A 52 10.79 -8.22 3.62
N LYS A 53 9.92 -7.71 4.54
CA LYS A 53 9.30 -6.37 4.43
C LYS A 53 10.32 -5.24 4.22
N SER A 54 11.27 -5.10 5.14
CA SER A 54 12.30 -4.04 5.05
C SER A 54 13.18 -4.22 3.81
N THR A 55 13.48 -5.46 3.43
CA THR A 55 14.20 -5.76 2.19
C THR A 55 13.42 -5.27 0.97
N MET A 56 12.10 -5.54 0.91
CA MET A 56 11.24 -5.04 -0.15
C MET A 56 11.20 -3.51 -0.14
N LEU A 57 10.93 -2.89 1.01
CA LEU A 57 10.88 -1.44 1.16
C LEU A 57 12.16 -0.76 0.61
N ILE A 58 13.34 -1.26 1.02
CA ILE A 58 14.62 -0.74 0.57
C ILE A 58 14.80 -0.93 -0.94
N ASN A 59 14.49 -2.11 -1.47
CA ASN A 59 14.62 -2.36 -2.90
C ASN A 59 13.66 -1.51 -3.75
N LEU A 60 12.47 -1.20 -3.24
CA LEU A 60 11.54 -0.32 -3.94
C LEU A 60 12.09 1.10 -4.12
N LEU A 61 12.86 1.60 -3.14
CA LEU A 61 13.29 3.01 -3.08
C LEU A 61 14.74 3.24 -3.50
N THR A 62 15.52 2.17 -3.71
CA THR A 62 16.95 2.29 -4.04
C THR A 62 17.29 1.99 -5.49
N LYS A 63 18.53 2.35 -5.88
CA LYS A 63 19.08 2.05 -7.21
C LYS A 63 19.10 0.56 -7.55
N ARG A 64 19.13 -0.33 -6.55
CA ARG A 64 19.16 -1.79 -6.77
C ARG A 64 17.91 -2.29 -7.48
N GLY A 65 16.72 -1.85 -7.02
CA GLY A 65 15.43 -2.24 -7.63
C GLY A 65 15.03 -1.38 -8.83
N LYS A 66 15.47 -0.14 -8.91
CA LYS A 66 15.10 0.87 -9.94
C LYS A 66 13.60 1.20 -10.01
N PHE A 67 12.77 0.76 -9.06
CA PHE A 67 11.32 0.93 -9.13
C PHE A 67 10.90 2.38 -8.87
N TYR A 68 11.10 2.86 -7.64
CA TYR A 68 10.77 4.23 -7.24
C TYR A 68 11.99 5.10 -6.97
N ASN A 69 13.18 4.65 -7.38
CA ASN A 69 14.41 5.43 -7.20
C ASN A 69 14.30 6.79 -7.91
N GLN A 70 14.49 7.87 -7.17
CA GLN A 70 14.38 9.25 -7.65
C GLN A 70 13.01 9.63 -8.25
N LYS A 71 11.93 8.94 -7.85
CA LYS A 71 10.57 9.23 -8.30
C LYS A 71 9.81 10.18 -7.39
N PHE A 72 10.25 10.32 -6.14
CA PHE A 72 9.68 11.21 -5.15
C PHE A 72 10.62 12.38 -4.90
N ASP A 73 10.05 13.58 -4.77
CA ASP A 73 10.77 14.79 -4.42
C ASP A 73 11.10 14.83 -2.92
N LYS A 74 10.17 14.31 -2.10
CA LYS A 74 10.34 14.15 -0.65
C LYS A 74 9.92 12.76 -0.18
N ILE A 75 10.72 12.20 0.73
CA ILE A 75 10.43 10.91 1.38
C ILE A 75 10.50 11.10 2.88
N PHE A 76 9.38 11.05 3.57
CA PHE A 76 9.29 11.13 5.03
C PHE A 76 9.24 9.73 5.62
N VAL A 77 10.17 9.41 6.50
CA VAL A 77 10.30 8.08 7.09
C VAL A 77 10.02 8.15 8.59
N PHE A 78 8.99 7.48 9.03
CA PHE A 78 8.62 7.31 10.43
C PHE A 78 8.90 5.85 10.82
N SER A 79 9.94 5.64 11.63
CA SER A 79 10.35 4.29 12.02
C SER A 79 11.15 4.29 13.31
N PRO A 80 10.77 3.49 14.31
CA PRO A 80 11.57 3.32 15.53
C PRO A 80 12.86 2.54 15.31
N SER A 81 13.01 1.82 14.20
CA SER A 81 14.07 0.84 13.99
C SER A 81 15.04 1.15 12.84
N LEU A 82 14.59 1.79 11.77
CA LEU A 82 15.41 2.03 10.56
C LEU A 82 16.62 2.93 10.79
N PHE A 83 16.61 3.74 11.85
CA PHE A 83 17.71 4.66 12.19
C PHE A 83 18.56 4.17 13.37
N SER A 84 18.45 2.90 13.75
CA SER A 84 19.21 2.30 14.88
C SER A 84 20.67 2.00 14.59
N GLY A 85 21.14 2.25 13.37
CA GLY A 85 22.53 1.96 12.96
C GLY A 85 22.82 0.48 12.69
N ASN A 86 21.84 -0.41 12.84
CA ASN A 86 22.02 -1.86 12.63
C ASN A 86 21.88 -2.29 11.17
N LEU A 87 21.40 -1.41 10.30
CA LEU A 87 21.23 -1.68 8.87
C LEU A 87 22.46 -1.19 8.10
N ILE A 88 23.22 -2.12 7.54
CA ILE A 88 24.40 -1.82 6.71
C ILE A 88 23.92 -1.20 5.39
N ASP A 89 24.53 -0.08 4.96
CA ASP A 89 24.17 0.65 3.76
C ASP A 89 22.68 1.06 3.72
N ASN A 90 22.17 1.60 4.83
CA ASN A 90 20.79 2.06 4.92
C ASN A 90 20.58 3.27 3.97
N PRO A 91 19.72 3.16 2.94
CA PRO A 91 19.49 4.25 1.99
C PRO A 91 18.81 5.48 2.62
N PHE A 92 18.14 5.30 3.75
CA PHE A 92 17.48 6.39 4.47
C PHE A 92 18.46 7.25 5.30
N ASP A 93 19.69 6.80 5.52
CA ASP A 93 20.70 7.61 6.20
C ASP A 93 21.07 8.86 5.39
N ALA A 94 20.95 8.79 4.06
CA ALA A 94 21.20 9.91 3.15
C ALA A 94 20.04 10.93 3.07
N LEU A 95 18.89 10.64 3.68
CA LEU A 95 17.80 11.62 3.74
C LEU A 95 18.18 12.78 4.67
N PRO A 96 17.67 14.00 4.40
CA PRO A 96 17.74 15.12 5.33
C PRO A 96 17.13 14.78 6.69
N ASP A 97 17.59 15.39 7.77
CA ASP A 97 17.12 15.08 9.12
C ASP A 97 15.63 15.44 9.30
N GLU A 98 15.14 16.47 8.61
CA GLU A 98 13.74 16.86 8.56
C GLU A 98 12.82 15.89 7.82
N GLN A 99 13.35 14.79 7.30
CA GLN A 99 12.61 13.72 6.66
C GLN A 99 12.70 12.39 7.43
N LYS A 100 13.37 12.39 8.60
CA LYS A 100 13.63 11.20 9.44
C LYS A 100 12.99 11.37 10.81
N TYR A 101 12.04 10.52 11.15
CA TYR A 101 11.28 10.55 12.40
C TYR A 101 11.32 9.17 13.06
N ARG A 102 11.47 9.14 14.39
CA ARG A 102 11.44 7.88 15.16
C ARG A 102 10.03 7.43 15.49
N ASP A 103 9.10 8.36 15.58
CA ASP A 103 7.71 8.18 15.97
C ASP A 103 6.79 9.06 15.10
N LEU A 104 5.50 9.03 15.36
CA LEU A 104 4.48 9.78 14.64
C LEU A 104 4.11 11.14 15.26
N ASP A 105 4.82 11.59 16.29
CA ASP A 105 4.44 12.81 17.04
C ASP A 105 4.39 14.07 16.17
N ASP A 106 5.25 14.17 15.17
CA ASP A 106 5.31 15.32 14.25
C ASP A 106 4.56 15.11 12.92
N ILE A 107 3.77 14.05 12.78
CA ILE A 107 3.14 13.70 11.49
C ILE A 107 2.22 14.83 10.97
N ASP A 108 1.50 15.50 11.84
CA ASP A 108 0.61 16.62 11.46
C ASP A 108 1.39 17.78 10.85
N LYS A 109 2.49 18.18 11.50
CA LYS A 109 3.37 19.25 11.00
C LYS A 109 3.96 18.91 9.64
N VAL A 110 4.32 17.63 9.43
CA VAL A 110 4.84 17.17 8.14
C VAL A 110 3.75 17.24 7.08
N ILE A 111 2.54 16.79 7.37
CA ILE A 111 1.40 16.85 6.46
C ILE A 111 1.10 18.31 6.08
N GLU A 112 1.05 19.21 7.07
CA GLU A 112 0.82 20.65 6.85
C GLU A 112 1.91 21.26 5.95
N SER A 113 3.18 20.86 6.13
CA SER A 113 4.32 21.39 5.36
C SER A 113 4.27 21.10 3.86
N ILE A 114 3.57 20.05 3.46
CA ILE A 114 3.45 19.67 2.04
C ILE A 114 2.15 20.15 1.39
N TYR A 115 1.20 20.63 2.18
CA TYR A 115 -0.13 20.96 1.69
C TYR A 115 -0.08 22.03 0.59
N GLY A 116 -0.73 21.74 -0.55
CA GLY A 116 -0.81 22.64 -1.71
C GLY A 116 0.49 22.73 -2.54
N THR A 117 1.54 21.97 -2.22
CA THR A 117 2.77 21.94 -3.02
C THR A 117 2.59 21.14 -4.32
N HIS A 118 3.59 21.24 -5.23
CA HIS A 118 3.63 20.43 -6.45
C HIS A 118 4.47 19.17 -6.32
N GLU A 119 4.97 18.89 -5.11
CA GLU A 119 5.91 17.80 -4.86
C GLU A 119 5.22 16.43 -4.91
N ARG A 120 5.96 15.44 -5.37
CA ARG A 120 5.64 14.01 -5.19
C ARG A 120 6.18 13.57 -3.84
N CYS A 121 5.28 13.33 -2.90
CA CYS A 121 5.65 12.97 -1.53
C CYS A 121 5.40 11.49 -1.26
N LEU A 122 6.31 10.85 -0.51
CA LEU A 122 6.15 9.50 0.01
C LEU A 122 6.25 9.50 1.52
N PHE A 123 5.26 8.95 2.18
CA PHE A 123 5.29 8.64 3.61
C PHE A 123 5.59 7.15 3.79
N VAL A 124 6.64 6.85 4.54
CA VAL A 124 6.99 5.48 4.96
C VAL A 124 6.67 5.36 6.44
N LEU A 125 5.66 4.58 6.78
CA LEU A 125 5.23 4.31 8.15
C LEU A 125 5.67 2.88 8.51
N ASP A 126 6.87 2.74 9.10
CA ASP A 126 7.49 1.45 9.34
C ASP A 126 7.35 1.02 10.80
N ASP A 127 6.53 -0.01 11.03
CA ASP A 127 6.27 -0.67 12.32
C ASP A 127 5.77 0.28 13.45
N VAL A 128 5.03 1.33 13.08
CA VAL A 128 4.50 2.36 13.98
C VAL A 128 3.07 2.07 14.47
N GLN A 129 2.57 0.85 14.36
CA GLN A 129 1.17 0.50 14.67
C GLN A 129 0.76 0.74 16.11
N SER A 130 1.67 0.60 17.06
CA SER A 130 1.42 0.87 18.47
C SER A 130 1.10 2.34 18.77
N GLU A 131 1.54 3.23 17.89
CA GLU A 131 1.39 4.68 17.99
C GLU A 131 0.06 5.17 17.37
N LEU A 132 -0.58 4.37 16.53
CA LEU A 132 -1.84 4.71 15.84
C LEU A 132 -3.03 4.76 16.81
N LYS A 133 -3.09 5.83 17.63
CA LYS A 133 -4.13 6.08 18.63
C LYS A 133 -4.47 7.57 18.65
N GLY A 134 -5.68 7.91 19.13
CA GLY A 134 -6.09 9.30 19.33
C GLY A 134 -5.93 10.18 18.07
N GLU A 135 -5.35 11.35 18.22
CA GLU A 135 -5.16 12.33 17.15
C GLU A 135 -4.22 11.80 16.05
N VAL A 136 -3.11 11.14 16.42
CA VAL A 136 -2.18 10.54 15.46
C VAL A 136 -2.87 9.57 14.51
N LEU A 137 -3.79 8.75 15.03
CA LEU A 137 -4.60 7.88 14.17
C LEU A 137 -5.49 8.68 13.21
N HIS A 138 -6.09 9.77 13.68
CA HIS A 138 -6.91 10.65 12.83
C HIS A 138 -6.10 11.22 11.67
N SER A 139 -4.91 11.73 11.92
CA SER A 139 -4.01 12.30 10.92
C SER A 139 -3.57 11.27 9.89
N VAL A 140 -3.21 10.06 10.33
CA VAL A 140 -2.88 8.97 9.42
C VAL A 140 -4.09 8.52 8.60
N LEU A 141 -5.28 8.47 9.19
CA LEU A 141 -6.51 8.14 8.46
C LEU A 141 -6.86 9.21 7.43
N ASP A 142 -6.70 10.48 7.78
CA ASP A 142 -6.92 11.58 6.86
C ASP A 142 -5.92 11.53 5.71
N LEU A 143 -4.64 11.30 6.00
CA LEU A 143 -3.60 11.11 4.99
C LEU A 143 -3.92 9.93 4.05
N VAL A 144 -4.36 8.78 4.57
CA VAL A 144 -4.73 7.61 3.75
C VAL A 144 -5.92 7.92 2.84
N ASN A 145 -6.94 8.62 3.34
CA ASN A 145 -8.18 8.87 2.61
C ASN A 145 -8.05 10.01 1.60
N ASN A 146 -7.31 11.08 1.97
CA ASN A 146 -7.24 12.34 1.22
C ASN A 146 -5.90 12.54 0.49
N ARG A 147 -5.05 11.51 0.39
CA ARG A 147 -3.71 11.57 -0.21
C ARG A 147 -3.63 12.19 -1.61
N ARG A 148 -4.73 12.16 -2.37
CA ARG A 148 -4.82 12.80 -3.70
C ARG A 148 -4.90 14.33 -3.65
N HIS A 149 -5.23 14.87 -2.48
CA HIS A 149 -5.55 16.29 -2.31
C HIS A 149 -4.47 17.09 -1.58
N TYR A 150 -3.45 16.43 -1.02
CA TYR A 150 -2.39 17.12 -0.27
C TYR A 150 -1.43 17.86 -1.20
N THR A 151 -1.03 17.23 -2.29
CA THR A 151 -0.11 17.82 -3.28
C THR A 151 -0.62 17.58 -4.68
N THR A 152 -0.26 18.45 -5.63
CA THR A 152 -0.62 18.23 -7.04
C THR A 152 0.27 17.19 -7.72
N GLY A 153 1.47 16.93 -7.18
CA GLY A 153 2.37 15.86 -7.64
C GLY A 153 1.97 14.47 -7.16
N GLY A 154 1.13 14.41 -6.10
CA GLY A 154 0.66 13.17 -5.48
C GLY A 154 1.36 12.87 -4.17
N CYS A 155 0.60 12.34 -3.23
CA CYS A 155 1.08 11.86 -1.94
C CYS A 155 0.83 10.37 -1.83
N SER A 156 1.88 9.59 -1.63
CA SER A 156 1.83 8.12 -1.52
C SER A 156 2.23 7.66 -0.13
N LEU A 157 1.76 6.48 0.26
CA LEU A 157 2.12 5.84 1.52
C LEU A 157 2.65 4.43 1.30
N ILE A 158 3.67 4.05 2.05
CA ILE A 158 4.06 2.66 2.30
C ILE A 158 3.97 2.41 3.80
N ILE A 159 3.14 1.46 4.19
CA ILE A 159 2.91 1.10 5.58
C ILE A 159 3.44 -0.31 5.80
N THR A 160 4.29 -0.53 6.79
CA THR A 160 4.69 -1.88 7.18
C THR A 160 3.98 -2.32 8.45
N SER A 161 3.68 -3.61 8.52
CA SER A 161 3.02 -4.22 9.67
C SER A 161 3.50 -5.64 9.90
N GLN A 162 3.51 -6.05 11.17
CA GLN A 162 3.81 -7.43 11.52
C GLN A 162 2.54 -8.31 11.54
N ILE A 163 1.38 -7.72 11.83
CA ILE A 163 0.12 -8.42 12.05
C ILE A 163 -1.00 -7.73 11.29
N PHE A 164 -1.57 -8.41 10.30
CA PHE A 164 -2.54 -7.84 9.37
C PHE A 164 -3.82 -7.32 10.06
N ASN A 165 -4.43 -8.13 10.90
CA ASN A 165 -5.69 -7.78 11.56
C ASN A 165 -5.53 -6.74 12.70
N GLN A 166 -4.31 -6.34 13.04
CA GLN A 166 -4.03 -5.20 13.93
C GLN A 166 -3.94 -3.87 13.19
N VAL A 167 -3.72 -3.87 11.87
CA VAL A 167 -3.84 -2.65 11.06
C VAL A 167 -5.28 -2.15 11.15
N HIS A 168 -5.48 -0.89 11.48
CA HIS A 168 -6.80 -0.31 11.65
C HIS A 168 -7.67 -0.53 10.39
N LEU A 169 -8.94 -0.93 10.55
CA LEU A 169 -9.84 -1.28 9.44
C LEU A 169 -9.95 -0.18 8.38
N LYS A 170 -10.05 1.09 8.81
CA LYS A 170 -10.14 2.22 7.85
C LYS A 170 -8.87 2.39 7.04
N ILE A 171 -7.68 2.08 7.61
CA ILE A 171 -6.42 2.07 6.85
C ILE A 171 -6.48 0.96 5.81
N ARG A 172 -6.82 -0.29 6.22
CA ARG A 172 -6.93 -1.42 5.29
C ARG A 172 -7.88 -1.11 4.12
N LYS A 173 -9.04 -0.50 4.38
CA LYS A 173 -9.99 -0.08 3.32
C LYS A 173 -9.43 0.97 2.35
N GLY A 174 -8.46 1.79 2.79
CA GLY A 174 -7.81 2.80 1.96
C GLY A 174 -6.59 2.29 1.18
N VAL A 175 -6.17 1.03 1.40
CA VAL A 175 -5.00 0.43 0.75
C VAL A 175 -5.29 0.11 -0.70
N SER A 176 -4.39 0.52 -1.60
CA SER A 176 -4.46 0.21 -3.03
C SER A 176 -3.70 -1.05 -3.42
N HIS A 177 -2.65 -1.41 -2.65
CA HIS A 177 -1.82 -2.58 -2.90
C HIS A 177 -1.40 -3.23 -1.58
N ILE A 178 -1.31 -4.54 -1.58
CA ILE A 178 -0.90 -5.33 -0.41
C ILE A 178 0.19 -6.31 -0.83
N ALA A 179 1.29 -6.39 -0.07
CA ALA A 179 2.18 -7.54 -0.08
C ALA A 179 2.05 -8.26 1.25
N PHE A 180 1.54 -9.49 1.22
CA PHE A 180 1.25 -10.28 2.39
C PHE A 180 2.09 -11.56 2.42
N TRP A 181 3.04 -11.61 3.36
CA TRP A 181 3.89 -12.78 3.56
C TRP A 181 3.19 -13.88 4.32
N SER A 182 3.75 -15.09 4.23
CA SER A 182 3.19 -16.28 4.87
C SER A 182 2.85 -16.06 6.34
N SER A 183 1.60 -16.29 6.70
CA SER A 183 1.10 -16.31 8.07
C SER A 183 0.48 -17.68 8.40
N LYS A 184 0.72 -18.15 9.64
CA LYS A 184 0.04 -19.31 10.22
C LYS A 184 -1.18 -18.92 11.05
N ASN A 185 -1.44 -17.62 11.20
CA ASN A 185 -2.55 -17.11 12.00
C ASN A 185 -3.85 -17.15 11.19
N LYS A 186 -4.74 -18.05 11.56
CA LYS A 186 -6.06 -18.20 10.89
C LYS A 186 -6.89 -16.91 10.91
N LYS A 187 -6.77 -16.09 11.97
CA LYS A 187 -7.51 -14.82 12.06
C LYS A 187 -7.03 -13.80 11.03
N GLU A 188 -5.72 -13.73 10.77
CA GLU A 188 -5.17 -12.85 9.74
C GLU A 188 -5.60 -13.30 8.34
N ILE A 189 -5.51 -14.61 8.07
CA ILE A 189 -5.93 -15.19 6.79
C ILE A 189 -7.41 -14.96 6.55
N LYS A 190 -8.25 -15.17 7.58
CA LYS A 190 -9.69 -14.92 7.48
C LYS A 190 -10.00 -13.46 7.27
N CYS A 191 -9.33 -12.55 7.98
CA CYS A 191 -9.48 -11.11 7.78
C CYS A 191 -9.12 -10.68 6.35
N LEU A 192 -8.02 -11.20 5.79
CA LEU A 192 -7.62 -10.95 4.40
C LEU A 192 -8.65 -11.48 3.41
N GLN A 193 -9.19 -12.70 3.64
CA GLN A 193 -10.22 -13.30 2.83
C GLN A 193 -11.49 -12.45 2.81
N ASP A 194 -12.01 -12.13 3.99
CA ASP A 194 -13.28 -11.41 4.12
C ASP A 194 -13.23 -10.01 3.50
N GLU A 195 -12.07 -9.35 3.53
CA GLU A 195 -11.92 -7.99 3.04
C GLU A 195 -11.57 -7.89 1.55
N TYR A 196 -10.78 -8.83 1.01
CA TYR A 196 -10.24 -8.71 -0.35
C TYR A 196 -10.46 -9.91 -1.26
N LEU A 197 -10.67 -11.10 -0.69
CA LEU A 197 -10.76 -12.35 -1.43
C LEU A 197 -12.06 -13.10 -1.14
N SER A 198 -13.13 -12.37 -0.78
CA SER A 198 -14.44 -12.94 -0.40
C SER A 198 -15.13 -13.71 -1.53
N PHE A 199 -14.66 -13.56 -2.75
CA PHE A 199 -15.13 -14.33 -3.91
C PHE A 199 -14.52 -15.74 -3.99
N LEU A 200 -13.48 -16.04 -3.19
CA LEU A 200 -12.88 -17.37 -3.09
C LEU A 200 -13.49 -18.13 -1.92
N SER A 201 -13.83 -19.39 -2.14
CA SER A 201 -14.15 -20.33 -1.07
C SER A 201 -12.93 -20.62 -0.19
N ASP A 202 -13.15 -21.20 0.99
CA ASP A 202 -12.06 -21.55 1.92
C ASP A 202 -11.04 -22.52 1.29
N ASP A 203 -11.50 -23.45 0.43
CA ASP A 203 -10.62 -24.43 -0.21
C ASP A 203 -9.84 -23.80 -1.36
N GLU A 204 -10.43 -22.93 -2.16
CA GLU A 204 -9.74 -22.16 -3.19
C GLU A 204 -8.68 -21.24 -2.58
N LEU A 205 -9.01 -20.56 -1.48
CA LEU A 205 -8.02 -19.76 -0.75
C LEU A 205 -6.84 -20.61 -0.25
N LYS A 206 -7.10 -21.79 0.32
CA LYS A 206 -6.03 -22.71 0.76
C LYS A 206 -5.14 -23.14 -0.40
N GLN A 207 -5.71 -23.42 -1.57
CA GLN A 207 -4.96 -23.77 -2.78
C GLN A 207 -4.11 -22.59 -3.24
N LEU A 208 -4.68 -21.40 -3.32
CA LEU A 208 -3.98 -20.16 -3.66
C LEU A 208 -2.77 -19.94 -2.73
N LEU A 209 -2.98 -19.99 -1.42
CA LEU A 209 -1.90 -19.73 -0.45
C LEU A 209 -0.79 -20.79 -0.49
N LYS A 210 -1.12 -22.07 -0.77
CA LYS A 210 -0.11 -23.11 -1.02
C LYS A 210 0.71 -22.83 -2.28
N MET A 211 0.09 -22.32 -3.33
CA MET A 211 0.76 -21.96 -4.58
C MET A 211 1.64 -20.72 -4.40
N VAL A 212 1.19 -19.76 -3.60
CA VAL A 212 1.93 -18.52 -3.39
C VAL A 212 3.13 -18.73 -2.48
N TRP A 213 2.95 -19.35 -1.32
CA TRP A 213 3.97 -19.45 -0.27
C TRP A 213 4.81 -20.72 -0.37
N ILE A 214 5.57 -20.88 -1.47
CA ILE A 214 6.45 -22.04 -1.68
C ILE A 214 7.80 -21.83 -0.97
N LYS A 215 8.36 -20.60 -1.05
CA LYS A 215 9.66 -20.26 -0.44
C LYS A 215 9.47 -19.28 0.72
N THR A 216 10.46 -19.19 1.59
CA THR A 216 10.42 -18.41 2.83
C THR A 216 10.04 -16.94 2.63
N HIS A 217 10.46 -16.33 1.51
CA HIS A 217 10.23 -14.90 1.23
C HIS A 217 9.17 -14.65 0.16
N ASP A 218 8.47 -15.70 -0.28
CA ASP A 218 7.34 -15.53 -1.20
C ASP A 218 6.19 -14.79 -0.50
N PHE A 219 5.51 -13.94 -1.25
CA PHE A 219 4.39 -13.14 -0.78
C PHE A 219 3.23 -13.18 -1.77
N LEU A 220 2.03 -13.05 -1.23
CA LEU A 220 0.82 -12.73 -1.98
C LEU A 220 0.83 -11.23 -2.24
N PHE A 221 0.76 -10.83 -3.50
CA PHE A 221 0.57 -9.43 -3.84
C PHE A 221 -0.83 -9.22 -4.38
N LEU A 222 -1.51 -8.18 -3.88
CA LEU A 222 -2.86 -7.81 -4.28
C LEU A 222 -2.86 -6.36 -4.79
N SER A 223 -3.48 -6.14 -5.95
CA SER A 223 -3.88 -4.84 -6.45
C SER A 223 -5.37 -4.66 -6.19
N THR A 224 -5.73 -3.94 -5.10
CA THR A 224 -7.10 -3.95 -4.56
C THR A 224 -8.12 -3.20 -5.43
N TYR A 225 -7.66 -2.34 -6.34
CA TYR A 225 -8.52 -1.59 -7.27
C TYR A 225 -8.65 -2.26 -8.63
N ALA A 226 -7.89 -3.32 -8.89
CA ALA A 226 -8.00 -4.09 -10.11
C ALA A 226 -9.24 -5.01 -10.08
N SER A 227 -9.71 -5.42 -11.26
CA SER A 227 -10.73 -6.48 -11.38
C SER A 227 -10.23 -7.81 -10.80
N GLN A 228 -11.14 -8.68 -10.39
CA GLN A 228 -10.80 -9.93 -9.70
C GLN A 228 -9.82 -10.80 -10.49
N ASP A 229 -9.94 -10.84 -11.81
CA ASP A 229 -9.06 -11.58 -12.73
C ASP A 229 -7.65 -10.98 -12.85
N LYS A 230 -7.42 -9.75 -12.36
CA LYS A 230 -6.14 -9.01 -12.47
C LYS A 230 -5.55 -8.58 -11.15
N MET A 231 -6.16 -8.95 -10.03
CA MET A 231 -5.75 -8.41 -8.73
C MET A 231 -4.75 -9.28 -7.97
N ILE A 232 -4.55 -10.55 -8.32
CA ILE A 232 -3.80 -11.52 -7.52
C ILE A 232 -2.50 -11.92 -8.19
N PHE A 233 -1.40 -11.88 -7.40
CA PHE A 233 -0.06 -12.22 -7.89
C PHE A 233 0.69 -13.05 -6.84
N ARG A 234 1.53 -13.96 -7.32
CA ARG A 234 2.60 -14.54 -6.54
C ARG A 234 3.86 -13.70 -6.75
N ASN A 235 4.36 -13.08 -5.68
CA ASN A 235 5.37 -12.04 -5.80
C ASN A 235 4.86 -10.95 -6.77
N PHE A 236 5.40 -10.83 -7.96
CA PHE A 236 4.89 -9.92 -8.98
C PHE A 236 4.39 -10.64 -10.24
N ASN A 237 4.27 -11.97 -10.20
CA ASN A 237 3.74 -12.77 -11.31
C ASN A 237 2.23 -12.94 -11.14
N GLN A 238 1.46 -12.49 -12.12
CA GLN A 238 0.00 -12.58 -12.12
C GLN A 238 -0.46 -14.04 -12.05
N LEU A 239 -1.48 -14.28 -11.23
CA LEU A 239 -2.19 -15.54 -11.17
C LEU A 239 -3.54 -15.39 -11.86
N LEU A 240 -3.86 -16.32 -12.75
CA LEU A 240 -5.15 -16.37 -13.46
C LEU A 240 -5.96 -17.55 -12.89
N PHE A 241 -7.28 -17.35 -12.74
CA PHE A 241 -8.23 -18.33 -12.20
C PHE A 241 -9.28 -18.69 -13.23
#